data_64f0071091d54c50e5bf47a1a2a607a2
#
_entry.id   64f0071091d54c50e5bf47a1a2a607a2
#
_cell.length_a   1.000
_cell.length_b   1.000
_cell.length_c   1.000
_cell.angle_alpha   90.00
_cell.angle_beta   90.00
_cell.angle_gamma   90.00
#
_symmetry.space_group_name_H-M   'P 1'
#
loop_
_entity.id
_entity.type
_entity.pdbx_description
1 polymer ?
#
loop_
_entity_poly.entity_id
_entity_poly.type
_entity_poly.pdbx_seq_one_letter_code
_entity_poly.pdbx_strand_id
1 'polypeptide(L)'
;MNQEQLNEYFAHKWKSNLSQYFYCGWNLIDNICDDEWVLDVGCGPNLFKGKIKNLIGIDPAYDEADYKVTIEEFKTEQKFDVAFCLGSLNFGSHDKIISEISCVVNLLKPDARIYWRSNPGRKDHRHKDCKQIDFFPWTFEHHKEFSKQFGFECVDLRWDSNHRIYAEWCRTT
;
A
#
# COMPACT_ATOMS: atom_id res chain seq x y z
N MET A 1 -12.09 -11.23 -9.17
CA MET A 1 -10.87 -11.96 -9.62
C MET A 1 -10.24 -12.69 -8.44
N ASN A 2 -9.65 -13.88 -8.66
CA ASN A 2 -8.79 -14.52 -7.67
C ASN A 2 -7.37 -13.89 -7.68
N GLN A 3 -6.48 -14.31 -6.76
CA GLN A 3 -5.14 -13.73 -6.64
C GLN A 3 -4.29 -13.90 -7.91
N GLU A 4 -4.34 -15.07 -8.55
CA GLU A 4 -3.59 -15.33 -9.78
C GLU A 4 -4.04 -14.41 -10.93
N GLN A 5 -5.34 -14.22 -11.08
CA GLN A 5 -5.89 -13.28 -12.09
C GLN A 5 -5.55 -11.83 -11.80
N LEU A 6 -5.46 -11.43 -10.51
CA LEU A 6 -4.97 -10.12 -10.12
C LEU A 6 -3.50 -9.94 -10.46
N ASN A 7 -2.67 -10.95 -10.17
CA ASN A 7 -1.25 -10.92 -10.50
C ASN A 7 -1.03 -10.76 -12.00
N GLU A 8 -1.72 -11.56 -12.82
CA GLU A 8 -1.68 -11.46 -14.29
C GLU A 8 -2.11 -10.06 -14.79
N TYR A 9 -3.16 -9.50 -14.18
CA TYR A 9 -3.64 -8.16 -14.55
C TYR A 9 -2.59 -7.09 -14.24
N PHE A 10 -2.02 -7.09 -13.04
CA PHE A 10 -1.06 -6.06 -12.64
C PHE A 10 0.31 -6.23 -13.31
N ALA A 11 0.77 -7.45 -13.55
CA ALA A 11 2.03 -7.71 -14.24
C ALA A 11 2.02 -7.25 -15.72
N HIS A 12 0.89 -7.43 -16.43
CA HIS A 12 0.89 -7.31 -17.89
C HIS A 12 -0.06 -6.28 -18.47
N LYS A 13 -1.11 -5.87 -17.75
CA LYS A 13 -2.19 -5.03 -18.31
C LYS A 13 -2.24 -3.63 -17.71
N TRP A 14 -1.84 -3.48 -16.46
CA TRP A 14 -1.83 -2.20 -15.78
C TRP A 14 -0.41 -1.62 -15.72
N LYS A 15 -0.32 -0.27 -15.79
CA LYS A 15 0.95 0.45 -15.65
C LYS A 15 0.77 1.61 -14.68
N SER A 16 1.61 1.62 -13.66
CA SER A 16 1.69 2.69 -12.68
C SER A 16 2.36 3.94 -13.28
N ASN A 17 1.91 5.12 -12.84
CA ASN A 17 2.58 6.38 -13.13
C ASN A 17 2.58 7.28 -11.89
N LEU A 18 3.64 7.21 -11.10
CA LEU A 18 3.80 7.98 -9.87
C LEU A 18 3.80 9.50 -10.08
N SER A 19 4.15 10.00 -11.27
CA SER A 19 4.14 11.44 -11.57
C SER A 19 2.74 12.06 -11.53
N GLN A 20 1.68 11.25 -11.53
CA GLN A 20 0.29 11.70 -11.42
C GLN A 20 -0.21 11.84 -9.98
N TYR A 21 0.60 11.52 -8.97
CA TYR A 21 0.21 11.50 -7.56
C TYR A 21 0.59 12.82 -6.90
N PHE A 22 -0.36 13.46 -6.20
CA PHE A 22 -0.12 14.75 -5.54
C PHE A 22 0.54 14.59 -4.16
N TYR A 23 0.02 13.67 -3.34
CA TYR A 23 0.43 13.52 -1.95
C TYR A 23 1.30 12.29 -1.69
N CYS A 24 1.31 11.35 -2.61
CA CYS A 24 2.15 10.15 -2.57
C CYS A 24 3.14 10.12 -3.76
N GLY A 25 3.75 8.98 -4.02
CA GLY A 25 4.76 8.86 -5.07
C GLY A 25 6.11 9.43 -4.63
N TRP A 26 6.80 10.11 -5.53
CA TRP A 26 8.18 10.58 -5.28
C TRP A 26 8.32 11.53 -4.08
N ASN A 27 7.29 12.28 -3.74
CA ASN A 27 7.30 13.20 -2.61
C ASN A 27 7.52 12.51 -1.26
N LEU A 28 7.18 11.23 -1.16
CA LEU A 28 7.36 10.47 0.08
C LEU A 28 8.82 10.20 0.41
N ILE A 29 9.71 10.22 -0.58
CA ILE A 29 11.15 10.00 -0.36
C ILE A 29 11.71 11.02 0.62
N ASP A 30 11.29 12.29 0.52
CA ASP A 30 11.77 13.39 1.35
C ASP A 30 11.31 13.25 2.83
N ASN A 31 10.32 12.38 3.09
CA ASN A 31 9.81 12.10 4.43
C ASN A 31 10.50 10.90 5.10
N ILE A 32 11.50 10.28 4.44
CA ILE A 32 12.18 9.07 4.95
C ILE A 32 13.60 9.43 5.35
N CYS A 33 13.97 9.12 6.58
CA CYS A 33 15.34 9.28 7.07
C CYS A 33 16.25 8.13 6.62
N ASP A 34 17.54 8.38 6.52
CA ASP A 34 18.54 7.41 6.01
C ASP A 34 18.67 6.14 6.86
N ASP A 35 18.30 6.19 8.13
CA ASP A 35 18.36 5.07 9.08
C ASP A 35 17.03 4.33 9.23
N GLU A 36 15.96 4.84 8.62
CA GLU A 36 14.65 4.19 8.64
C GLU A 36 14.56 3.03 7.65
N TRP A 37 13.86 1.97 8.05
CA TRP A 37 13.50 0.85 7.21
C TRP A 37 12.08 1.01 6.69
N VAL A 38 11.92 0.88 5.39
CA VAL A 38 10.63 1.00 4.68
C VAL A 38 10.20 -0.36 4.14
N LEU A 39 8.94 -0.73 4.40
CA LEU A 39 8.26 -1.84 3.73
C LEU A 39 7.32 -1.26 2.66
N ASP A 40 7.59 -1.53 1.40
CA ASP A 40 6.71 -1.14 0.28
C ASP A 40 5.81 -2.32 -0.10
N VAL A 41 4.55 -2.26 0.34
CA VAL A 41 3.56 -3.32 0.17
C VAL A 41 2.83 -3.14 -1.15
N GLY A 42 2.97 -4.11 -2.05
CA GLY A 42 2.50 -4.00 -3.42
C GLY A 42 3.33 -2.98 -4.20
N CYS A 43 4.65 -3.14 -4.14
CA CYS A 43 5.63 -2.20 -4.71
C CYS A 43 5.58 -2.10 -6.24
N GLY A 44 4.84 -2.99 -6.91
CA GLY A 44 4.82 -3.07 -8.36
C GLY A 44 6.25 -3.25 -8.92
N PRO A 45 6.66 -2.45 -9.90
CA PRO A 45 8.01 -2.51 -10.47
C PRO A 45 9.10 -1.94 -9.53
N ASN A 46 8.85 -1.86 -8.24
CA ASN A 46 9.78 -1.50 -7.16
C ASN A 46 10.52 -0.17 -7.40
N LEU A 47 9.77 0.87 -7.78
CA LEU A 47 10.32 2.14 -8.26
C LEU A 47 11.07 2.96 -7.19
N PHE A 48 10.79 2.72 -5.91
CA PHE A 48 11.51 3.36 -4.78
C PHE A 48 12.85 2.69 -4.46
N LYS A 49 13.10 1.48 -4.99
CA LYS A 49 14.36 0.77 -4.79
C LYS A 49 15.55 1.59 -5.30
N GLY A 50 16.58 1.72 -4.47
CA GLY A 50 17.75 2.54 -4.76
C GLY A 50 17.56 4.05 -4.60
N LYS A 51 16.33 4.53 -4.32
CA LYS A 51 16.04 5.92 -3.94
C LYS A 51 15.85 6.05 -2.43
N ILE A 52 15.29 5.03 -1.79
CA ILE A 52 15.25 4.89 -0.34
C ILE A 52 16.31 3.86 0.04
N LYS A 53 17.18 4.21 0.98
CA LYS A 53 18.39 3.45 1.33
C LYS A 53 18.05 2.06 1.87
N ASN A 54 17.15 1.97 2.83
CA ASN A 54 16.74 0.72 3.46
C ASN A 54 15.28 0.43 3.11
N LEU A 55 15.05 -0.20 1.95
CA LEU A 55 13.71 -0.55 1.48
C LEU A 55 13.63 -2.02 1.12
N ILE A 56 12.55 -2.66 1.56
CA ILE A 56 12.09 -3.96 1.09
C ILE A 56 10.75 -3.77 0.38
N GLY A 57 10.72 -4.07 -0.90
CA GLY A 57 9.51 -4.08 -1.72
C GLY A 57 8.96 -5.49 -1.88
N ILE A 58 7.69 -5.69 -1.62
CA ILE A 58 6.98 -6.96 -1.84
C ILE A 58 5.83 -6.78 -2.82
N ASP A 59 5.68 -7.70 -3.75
CA ASP A 59 4.56 -7.70 -4.71
C ASP A 59 4.36 -9.10 -5.29
N PRO A 60 3.15 -9.67 -5.31
CA PRO A 60 2.93 -11.02 -5.84
C PRO A 60 2.97 -11.09 -7.37
N ALA A 61 2.90 -9.96 -8.08
CA ALA A 61 2.79 -9.90 -9.53
C ALA A 61 4.11 -9.59 -10.26
N TYR A 62 5.02 -8.82 -9.62
CA TYR A 62 6.20 -8.26 -10.28
C TYR A 62 7.49 -8.97 -9.92
N ASP A 63 8.31 -9.27 -10.92
CA ASP A 63 9.63 -9.92 -10.75
C ASP A 63 10.68 -8.94 -10.19
N GLU A 64 10.44 -7.62 -10.27
CA GLU A 64 11.30 -6.57 -9.74
C GLU A 64 11.17 -6.39 -8.22
N ALA A 65 10.15 -6.98 -7.59
CA ALA A 65 10.00 -6.99 -6.14
C ALA A 65 11.16 -7.73 -5.47
N ASP A 66 11.58 -7.30 -4.27
CA ASP A 66 12.58 -8.02 -3.48
C ASP A 66 12.06 -9.41 -3.08
N TYR A 67 10.75 -9.52 -2.84
CA TYR A 67 10.05 -10.78 -2.60
C TYR A 67 8.75 -10.81 -3.38
N LYS A 68 8.59 -11.84 -4.22
CA LYS A 68 7.39 -12.06 -5.04
C LYS A 68 6.32 -12.80 -4.25
N VAL A 69 5.73 -12.12 -3.27
CA VAL A 69 4.76 -12.67 -2.32
C VAL A 69 3.69 -11.65 -1.96
N THR A 70 2.55 -12.12 -1.45
CA THR A 70 1.55 -11.28 -0.78
C THR A 70 2.03 -10.87 0.61
N ILE A 71 1.40 -9.86 1.23
CA ILE A 71 1.72 -9.48 2.63
C ILE A 71 1.40 -10.59 3.62
N GLU A 72 0.41 -11.42 3.35
CA GLU A 72 0.03 -12.56 4.21
C GLU A 72 1.09 -13.68 4.18
N GLU A 73 1.78 -13.83 3.06
CA GLU A 73 2.85 -14.83 2.85
C GLU A 73 4.22 -14.31 3.29
N PHE A 74 4.43 -13.00 3.33
CA PHE A 74 5.72 -12.39 3.67
C PHE A 74 6.12 -12.67 5.11
N LYS A 75 7.31 -13.23 5.32
CA LYS A 75 7.88 -13.57 6.63
C LYS A 75 9.27 -12.98 6.76
N THR A 76 9.50 -12.25 7.85
CA THR A 76 10.79 -11.64 8.16
C THR A 76 10.89 -11.31 9.65
N GLU A 77 12.10 -11.30 10.19
CA GLU A 77 12.40 -10.78 11.54
C GLU A 77 12.65 -9.26 11.51
N GLN A 78 12.85 -8.67 10.32
CA GLN A 78 13.02 -7.22 10.17
C GLN A 78 11.75 -6.49 10.61
N LYS A 79 11.92 -5.44 11.43
CA LYS A 79 10.87 -4.48 11.78
C LYS A 79 11.08 -3.18 11.03
N PHE A 80 9.98 -2.54 10.65
CA PHE A 80 9.99 -1.37 9.79
C PHE A 80 9.51 -0.12 10.54
N ASP A 81 10.14 1.01 10.22
CA ASP A 81 9.75 2.33 10.70
C ASP A 81 8.58 2.89 9.90
N VAL A 82 8.51 2.50 8.61
CA VAL A 82 7.53 3.01 7.67
C VAL A 82 6.97 1.87 6.83
N ALA A 83 5.66 1.91 6.57
CA ALA A 83 5.05 1.12 5.50
C ALA A 83 4.45 2.02 4.42
N PHE A 84 4.63 1.65 3.16
CA PHE A 84 3.91 2.18 2.02
C PHE A 84 2.82 1.19 1.61
N CYS A 85 1.57 1.66 1.57
CA CYS A 85 0.40 0.94 1.06
C CYS A 85 -0.23 1.78 -0.06
N LEU A 86 0.54 2.02 -1.13
CA LEU A 86 0.22 2.99 -2.17
C LEU A 86 -0.57 2.37 -3.34
N GLY A 87 -1.69 1.75 -3.01
CA GLY A 87 -2.59 1.11 -3.99
C GLY A 87 -2.68 -0.41 -3.88
N SER A 88 -2.07 -1.00 -2.87
CA SER A 88 -1.95 -2.46 -2.71
C SER A 88 -3.13 -3.10 -1.97
N LEU A 89 -3.49 -2.60 -0.80
CA LEU A 89 -4.54 -3.16 0.05
C LEU A 89 -5.92 -2.63 -0.38
N ASN A 90 -6.32 -2.98 -1.59
CA ASN A 90 -7.54 -2.44 -2.23
C ASN A 90 -8.49 -3.53 -2.73
N PHE A 91 -8.24 -4.81 -2.42
CA PHE A 91 -8.94 -5.91 -3.11
C PHE A 91 -9.60 -6.87 -2.13
N GLY A 92 -10.83 -7.24 -2.45
CA GLY A 92 -11.58 -8.26 -1.71
C GLY A 92 -12.49 -7.72 -0.62
N SER A 93 -12.79 -8.56 0.36
CA SER A 93 -13.75 -8.26 1.43
C SER A 93 -13.13 -7.41 2.56
N HIS A 94 -14.01 -6.88 3.41
CA HIS A 94 -13.61 -6.20 4.65
C HIS A 94 -12.67 -7.06 5.51
N ASP A 95 -13.01 -8.34 5.70
CA ASP A 95 -12.19 -9.23 6.54
C ASP A 95 -10.80 -9.47 5.95
N LYS A 96 -10.70 -9.54 4.62
CA LYS A 96 -9.41 -9.63 3.94
C LYS A 96 -8.57 -8.37 4.18
N ILE A 97 -9.14 -7.19 4.03
CA ILE A 97 -8.45 -5.93 4.28
C ILE A 97 -7.96 -5.85 5.73
N ILE A 98 -8.79 -6.23 6.70
CA ILE A 98 -8.39 -6.27 8.12
C ILE A 98 -7.24 -7.26 8.35
N SER A 99 -7.27 -8.43 7.74
CA SER A 99 -6.19 -9.43 7.79
C SER A 99 -4.88 -8.87 7.24
N GLU A 100 -4.92 -8.26 6.06
CA GLU A 100 -3.77 -7.67 5.40
C GLU A 100 -3.17 -6.50 6.22
N ILE A 101 -4.02 -5.61 6.78
CA ILE A 101 -3.57 -4.54 7.69
C ILE A 101 -2.89 -5.13 8.91
N SER A 102 -3.47 -6.18 9.51
CA SER A 102 -2.86 -6.86 10.66
C SER A 102 -1.47 -7.41 10.33
N CYS A 103 -1.28 -8.00 9.15
CA CYS A 103 0.03 -8.47 8.69
C CYS A 103 1.04 -7.31 8.58
N VAL A 104 0.66 -6.18 7.99
CA VAL A 104 1.51 -4.98 7.91
C VAL A 104 1.88 -4.49 9.31
N VAL A 105 0.89 -4.28 10.17
CA VAL A 105 1.09 -3.71 11.53
C VAL A 105 2.00 -4.59 12.40
N ASN A 106 1.91 -5.91 12.26
CA ASN A 106 2.77 -6.86 12.98
C ASN A 106 4.25 -6.77 12.57
N LEU A 107 4.56 -6.19 11.43
CA LEU A 107 5.93 -5.98 10.96
C LEU A 107 6.49 -4.61 11.36
N LEU A 108 5.67 -3.72 11.91
CA LEU A 108 6.07 -2.36 12.25
C LEU A 108 6.65 -2.23 13.65
N LYS A 109 7.53 -1.24 13.81
CA LYS A 109 8.07 -0.79 15.11
C LYS A 109 7.00 -0.02 15.92
N PRO A 110 7.24 0.19 17.23
CA PRO A 110 6.26 0.89 18.09
C PRO A 110 5.91 2.33 17.68
N ASP A 111 6.82 3.04 17.03
CA ASP A 111 6.71 4.45 16.61
C ASP A 111 6.52 4.61 15.10
N ALA A 112 6.13 3.54 14.43
CA ALA A 112 6.02 3.50 12.97
C ALA A 112 4.88 4.35 12.41
N ARG A 113 4.98 4.65 11.12
CA ARG A 113 3.93 5.31 10.34
C ARG A 113 3.62 4.56 9.05
N ILE A 114 2.39 4.74 8.55
CA ILE A 114 1.92 4.11 7.31
C ILE A 114 1.40 5.19 6.37
N TYR A 115 1.88 5.18 5.14
CA TYR A 115 1.38 6.02 4.05
C TYR A 115 0.45 5.20 3.15
N TRP A 116 -0.73 5.76 2.92
CA TRP A 116 -1.80 5.10 2.16
C TRP A 116 -2.15 5.84 0.89
N ARG A 117 -2.45 5.10 -0.14
CA ARG A 117 -3.20 5.57 -1.30
C ARG A 117 -4.26 4.53 -1.67
N SER A 118 -5.50 4.81 -1.28
CA SER A 118 -6.60 3.83 -1.32
C SER A 118 -7.59 4.12 -2.43
N ASN A 119 -8.16 3.04 -3.02
CA ASN A 119 -9.17 3.14 -4.05
C ASN A 119 -10.58 3.13 -3.43
N PRO A 120 -11.43 4.15 -3.67
CA PRO A 120 -12.80 4.18 -3.17
C PRO A 120 -13.77 3.30 -3.98
N GLY A 121 -13.30 2.18 -4.54
CA GLY A 121 -14.10 1.27 -5.35
C GLY A 121 -14.17 1.62 -6.84
N ARG A 122 -13.34 2.55 -7.32
CA ARG A 122 -13.36 2.97 -8.73
C ARG A 122 -12.72 1.95 -9.65
N LYS A 123 -13.44 1.60 -10.72
CA LYS A 123 -13.01 0.67 -11.78
C LYS A 123 -12.62 1.46 -13.03
N ASP A 124 -11.70 2.42 -12.86
CA ASP A 124 -11.32 3.42 -13.87
C ASP A 124 -9.95 3.19 -14.52
N HIS A 125 -9.34 2.04 -14.31
CA HIS A 125 -8.17 1.62 -15.09
C HIS A 125 -8.55 1.46 -16.57
N ARG A 126 -7.66 1.80 -17.46
CA ARG A 126 -7.94 1.81 -18.91
C ARG A 126 -8.27 0.44 -19.50
N HIS A 127 -7.74 -0.65 -18.91
CA HIS A 127 -7.99 -1.99 -19.43
C HIS A 127 -9.37 -2.50 -19.05
N LYS A 128 -10.08 -3.15 -20.00
CA LYS A 128 -11.45 -3.66 -19.80
C LYS A 128 -11.59 -4.64 -18.64
N ASP A 129 -10.55 -5.42 -18.34
CA ASP A 129 -10.54 -6.42 -17.27
C ASP A 129 -10.60 -5.79 -15.88
N CYS A 130 -10.31 -4.51 -15.74
CA CYS A 130 -10.51 -3.77 -14.49
C CYS A 130 -11.94 -3.89 -13.95
N LYS A 131 -12.94 -4.04 -14.82
CA LYS A 131 -14.35 -4.22 -14.43
C LYS A 131 -14.59 -5.48 -13.60
N GLN A 132 -13.72 -6.48 -13.71
CA GLN A 132 -13.81 -7.76 -13.00
C GLN A 132 -13.09 -7.74 -11.64
N ILE A 133 -12.38 -6.66 -11.31
CA ILE A 133 -11.69 -6.51 -10.03
C ILE A 133 -12.70 -6.09 -8.97
N ASP A 134 -12.69 -6.80 -7.84
CA ASP A 134 -13.43 -6.43 -6.64
C ASP A 134 -12.58 -5.49 -5.79
N PHE A 135 -12.67 -4.20 -6.09
CA PHE A 135 -12.05 -3.18 -5.24
C PHE A 135 -12.82 -3.04 -3.94
N PHE A 136 -12.11 -3.09 -2.83
CA PHE A 136 -12.67 -2.67 -1.54
C PHE A 136 -12.99 -1.17 -1.61
N PRO A 137 -14.22 -0.75 -1.29
CA PRO A 137 -14.62 0.64 -1.44
C PRO A 137 -14.15 1.48 -0.24
N TRP A 138 -12.87 1.83 -0.22
CA TRP A 138 -12.30 2.65 0.84
C TRP A 138 -13.05 3.97 1.01
N THR A 139 -13.25 4.38 2.26
CA THR A 139 -13.83 5.66 2.65
C THR A 139 -12.91 6.38 3.65
N PHE A 140 -13.17 7.66 3.91
CA PHE A 140 -12.50 8.40 4.96
C PHE A 140 -12.79 7.81 6.34
N GLU A 141 -14.00 7.31 6.54
CA GLU A 141 -14.44 6.62 7.77
C GLU A 141 -13.63 5.35 8.00
N HIS A 142 -13.42 4.54 6.96
CA HIS A 142 -12.58 3.34 7.07
C HIS A 142 -11.16 3.69 7.54
N HIS A 143 -10.53 4.76 7.02
CA HIS A 143 -9.22 5.16 7.48
C HIS A 143 -9.20 5.56 8.96
N LYS A 144 -10.21 6.29 9.44
CA LYS A 144 -10.33 6.70 10.84
C LYS A 144 -10.60 5.52 11.77
N GLU A 145 -11.48 4.60 11.37
CA GLU A 145 -11.85 3.43 12.17
C GLU A 145 -10.70 2.42 12.25
N PHE A 146 -10.11 2.08 11.10
CA PHE A 146 -9.04 1.09 11.05
C PHE A 146 -7.76 1.62 11.69
N SER A 147 -7.38 2.89 11.47
CA SER A 147 -6.23 3.45 12.17
C SER A 147 -6.38 3.28 13.68
N LYS A 148 -7.51 3.70 14.25
CA LYS A 148 -7.79 3.55 15.68
C LYS A 148 -7.81 2.09 16.13
N GLN A 149 -8.42 1.19 15.35
CA GLN A 149 -8.48 -0.25 15.67
C GLN A 149 -7.09 -0.87 15.81
N PHE A 150 -6.12 -0.42 15.00
CA PHE A 150 -4.75 -0.93 14.99
C PHE A 150 -3.76 -0.10 15.81
N GLY A 151 -4.23 0.86 16.62
CA GLY A 151 -3.39 1.67 17.52
C GLY A 151 -2.62 2.78 16.79
N PHE A 152 -3.24 3.37 15.76
CA PHE A 152 -2.72 4.53 15.04
C PHE A 152 -3.70 5.71 15.12
N GLU A 153 -3.16 6.91 14.96
CA GLU A 153 -3.90 8.11 14.65
C GLU A 153 -3.82 8.39 13.14
N CYS A 154 -4.95 8.69 12.51
CA CYS A 154 -5.00 9.16 11.13
C CYS A 154 -4.73 10.67 11.13
N VAL A 155 -3.48 11.07 10.92
CA VAL A 155 -3.01 12.46 11.06
C VAL A 155 -3.20 13.31 9.80
N ASP A 156 -3.30 12.67 8.64
CA ASP A 156 -3.64 13.31 7.37
C ASP A 156 -4.63 12.45 6.59
N LEU A 157 -5.62 13.09 5.97
CA LEU A 157 -6.67 12.40 5.24
C LEU A 157 -7.30 13.32 4.21
N ARG A 158 -7.07 13.04 2.93
CA ARG A 158 -7.56 13.90 1.84
C ARG A 158 -7.69 13.14 0.52
N TRP A 159 -8.33 13.78 -0.46
CA TRP A 159 -8.35 13.28 -1.83
C TRP A 159 -6.98 13.49 -2.49
N ASP A 160 -6.47 12.46 -3.12
CA ASP A 160 -5.33 12.50 -4.03
C ASP A 160 -5.81 12.51 -5.49
N SER A 161 -4.88 12.59 -6.41
CA SER A 161 -5.14 12.55 -7.85
C SER A 161 -5.94 11.31 -8.27
N ASN A 162 -6.70 11.42 -9.36
CA ASN A 162 -7.58 10.37 -9.87
C ASN A 162 -8.64 9.89 -8.85
N HIS A 163 -9.07 10.77 -7.94
CA HIS A 163 -10.03 10.45 -6.89
C HIS A 163 -9.61 9.20 -6.09
N ARG A 164 -8.38 9.16 -5.65
CA ARG A 164 -7.90 8.22 -4.64
C ARG A 164 -7.89 8.91 -3.28
N ILE A 165 -7.89 8.13 -2.22
CA ILE A 165 -7.78 8.65 -0.86
C ILE A 165 -6.33 8.51 -0.42
N TYR A 166 -5.72 9.64 -0.06
CA TYR A 166 -4.44 9.65 0.64
C TYR A 166 -4.69 9.69 2.15
N ALA A 167 -3.93 8.92 2.92
CA ALA A 167 -3.95 8.99 4.37
C ALA A 167 -2.54 8.73 4.94
N GLU A 168 -2.29 9.33 6.11
CA GLU A 168 -1.13 9.04 6.95
C GLU A 168 -1.61 8.55 8.30
N TRP A 169 -1.08 7.40 8.71
CA TRP A 169 -1.32 6.85 10.03
C TRP A 169 -0.02 6.89 10.83
N CYS A 170 -0.02 7.53 11.99
CA CYS A 170 1.08 7.53 12.93
C CYS A 170 0.71 6.73 14.16
N ARG A 171 1.62 5.87 14.64
CA ARG A 171 1.35 5.08 15.84
C ARG A 171 1.18 6.03 17.05
N THR A 172 0.14 5.80 17.83
CA THR A 172 -0.04 6.50 19.11
C THR A 172 0.89 5.88 20.16
N THR A 173 1.69 6.72 20.80
CA THR A 173 2.54 6.35 21.94
C THR A 173 1.72 6.02 23.17
#